data_03ba3dcc66e9e62a323778fc66fc47f3
#
_entry.id   03ba3dcc66e9e62a323778fc66fc47f3
#
_cell.length_a   1.000
_cell.length_b   1.000
_cell.length_c   1.000
_cell.angle_alpha   90.00
_cell.angle_beta   90.00
_cell.angle_gamma   90.00
#
_symmetry.space_group_name_H-M   'P 1'
#
loop_
_entity.id
_entity.type
_entity.pdbx_description
1 polymer ?
#
loop_
_entity_poly.entity_id
_entity_poly.type
_entity_poly.pdbx_seq_one_letter_code
_entity_poly.pdbx_strand_id
1 'polypeptide(L)'
;SRREKYEDLYNVKGGTARDNLGQFGREQGLKKLMTVNLLKRLESSVEAFRITLDKIEGAVNQTLTRLEMHSDALSEIDLDLGDMDFDVDDAEDANVEALSFGAKIKVDLADVDIESWQRDLWHDRETLRELLDEMRKITPEHDLKLQELKRIVLSKVAQPINPGNKKALIFSAFADTANYLYREFAPAFERHELASAIVTGGSHAAKTTLGTGYDFQQVLTLFSPKSKQ
;
A
#
# COMPACT_ATOMS: atom_id res chain seq x y z
N SER A 1 36.01 0.63 -11.48
CA SER A 1 35.49 -0.41 -10.56
C SER A 1 34.08 -0.77 -10.94
N ARG A 2 33.51 -1.90 -10.47
CA ARG A 2 32.09 -2.28 -10.67
C ARG A 2 31.16 -1.14 -10.22
N ARG A 3 31.48 -0.50 -9.12
CA ARG A 3 30.73 0.64 -8.59
C ARG A 3 30.70 1.83 -9.55
N GLU A 4 31.81 2.18 -10.17
CA GLU A 4 31.87 3.28 -11.16
C GLU A 4 31.01 2.98 -12.40
N LYS A 5 31.01 1.71 -12.88
CA LYS A 5 30.14 1.28 -14.01
C LYS A 5 28.67 1.61 -13.78
N TYR A 6 28.16 1.35 -12.58
CA TYR A 6 26.75 1.60 -12.24
C TYR A 6 26.50 3.05 -11.84
N GLU A 7 27.43 3.73 -11.17
CA GLU A 7 27.33 5.17 -10.91
C GLU A 7 27.22 5.98 -12.20
N ASP A 8 28.00 5.64 -13.23
CA ASP A 8 27.94 6.30 -14.54
C ASP A 8 26.59 6.02 -15.26
N LEU A 9 26.07 4.80 -15.18
CA LEU A 9 24.75 4.45 -15.74
C LEU A 9 23.61 5.21 -15.05
N TYR A 10 23.71 5.46 -13.76
CA TYR A 10 22.75 6.28 -13.02
C TYR A 10 22.88 7.78 -13.36
N ASN A 11 24.08 8.27 -13.57
CA ASN A 11 24.36 9.69 -13.82
C ASN A 11 23.99 10.14 -15.24
N VAL A 12 24.07 9.26 -16.25
CA VAL A 12 23.82 9.60 -17.66
C VAL A 12 22.32 9.79 -17.98
N LYS A 13 21.41 9.34 -17.12
CA LYS A 13 19.94 9.39 -17.35
C LYS A 13 19.20 10.46 -16.55
N GLY A 14 19.84 11.20 -15.65
CA GLY A 14 19.26 12.28 -14.87
C GLY A 14 19.60 13.65 -15.44
N GLY A 15 18.58 14.38 -15.91
CA GLY A 15 18.74 15.78 -16.34
C GLY A 15 19.12 16.70 -15.20
N THR A 16 19.84 17.79 -15.50
CA THR A 16 20.27 18.93 -14.69
C THR A 16 21.01 18.65 -13.37
N ALA A 17 22.08 19.40 -13.14
CA ALA A 17 23.05 19.27 -12.03
C ALA A 17 22.47 19.39 -10.59
N ARG A 18 21.17 19.56 -10.42
CA ARG A 18 20.46 19.57 -9.12
C ARG A 18 19.88 18.20 -8.74
N ASP A 19 19.76 17.25 -9.68
CA ASP A 19 19.12 15.92 -9.45
C ASP A 19 20.12 14.79 -9.18
N ASN A 20 21.41 15.06 -9.05
CA ASN A 20 22.44 14.05 -8.78
C ASN A 20 22.49 13.66 -7.30
N LEU A 21 21.42 13.04 -6.81
CA LEU A 21 21.55 12.15 -5.66
C LEU A 21 22.35 10.92 -6.15
N GLY A 22 23.57 10.74 -5.67
CA GLY A 22 24.35 9.53 -5.93
C GLY A 22 23.57 8.28 -5.50
N GLN A 23 23.94 7.11 -6.03
CA GLN A 23 23.26 5.84 -5.72
C GLN A 23 22.97 5.67 -4.21
N PHE A 24 23.94 5.97 -3.36
CA PHE A 24 23.80 5.90 -1.91
C PHE A 24 22.68 6.82 -1.36
N GLY A 25 22.57 8.03 -1.87
CA GLY A 25 21.52 8.97 -1.46
C GLY A 25 20.13 8.50 -1.87
N ARG A 26 20.01 7.86 -3.05
CA ARG A 26 18.74 7.25 -3.52
C ARG A 26 18.35 6.06 -2.67
N GLU A 27 19.28 5.15 -2.38
CA GLU A 27 19.03 3.99 -1.50
C GLU A 27 18.57 4.42 -0.11
N GLN A 28 19.21 5.43 0.49
CA GLN A 28 18.79 5.96 1.79
C GLN A 28 17.41 6.64 1.72
N GLY A 29 17.17 7.40 0.64
CA GLY A 29 15.86 8.02 0.40
C GLY A 29 14.75 6.97 0.25
N LEU A 30 15.00 5.91 -0.52
CA LEU A 30 14.05 4.82 -0.72
C LEU A 30 13.76 4.08 0.59
N LYS A 31 14.79 3.71 1.37
CA LYS A 31 14.60 3.09 2.69
C LYS A 31 13.73 3.94 3.60
N LYS A 32 13.98 5.25 3.65
CA LYS A 32 13.21 6.18 4.45
C LYS A 32 11.76 6.27 3.96
N LEU A 33 11.54 6.37 2.66
CA LEU A 33 10.21 6.42 2.05
C LEU A 33 9.42 5.13 2.35
N MET A 34 10.03 3.96 2.15
CA MET A 34 9.41 2.67 2.46
C MET A 34 9.05 2.57 3.94
N THR A 35 9.95 2.97 4.84
CA THR A 35 9.69 2.97 6.29
C THR A 35 8.50 3.87 6.64
N VAL A 36 8.48 5.10 6.12
CA VAL A 36 7.38 6.04 6.36
C VAL A 36 6.06 5.49 5.81
N ASN A 37 6.07 4.91 4.61
CA ASN A 37 4.87 4.35 4.00
C ASN A 37 4.34 3.14 4.81
N LEU A 38 5.21 2.23 5.23
CA LEU A 38 4.83 1.11 6.10
C LEU A 38 4.22 1.59 7.42
N LEU A 39 4.80 2.61 8.06
CA LEU A 39 4.25 3.19 9.28
C LEU A 39 2.90 3.88 9.05
N LYS A 40 2.74 4.64 7.97
CA LYS A 40 1.45 5.24 7.58
C LYS A 40 0.38 4.18 7.33
N ARG A 41 0.73 3.06 6.68
CA ARG A 41 -0.20 1.95 6.47
C ARG A 41 -0.60 1.27 7.77
N LEU A 42 0.34 1.03 8.69
CA LEU A 42 0.06 0.51 10.04
C LEU A 42 -0.81 1.48 10.84
N GLU A 43 -0.53 2.77 10.75
CA GLU A 43 -1.32 3.82 11.38
C GLU A 43 -2.74 3.90 10.80
N SER A 44 -2.90 3.62 9.50
CA SER A 44 -4.21 3.58 8.87
C SER A 44 -5.02 2.38 9.31
N SER A 45 -4.53 1.15 9.10
CA SER A 45 -5.14 -0.08 9.60
C SER A 45 -4.15 -1.24 9.63
N VAL A 46 -4.37 -2.19 10.56
CA VAL A 46 -3.63 -3.46 10.61
C VAL A 46 -3.75 -4.23 9.29
N GLU A 47 -4.92 -4.20 8.66
CA GLU A 47 -5.17 -4.87 7.38
C GLU A 47 -4.32 -4.29 6.24
N ALA A 48 -4.28 -2.96 6.09
CA ALA A 48 -3.46 -2.32 5.06
C ALA A 48 -1.96 -2.61 5.25
N PHE A 49 -1.50 -2.63 6.48
CA PHE A 49 -0.13 -3.01 6.80
C PHE A 49 0.16 -4.47 6.45
N ARG A 50 -0.72 -5.40 6.84
CA ARG A 50 -0.61 -6.83 6.55
C ARG A 50 -0.55 -7.10 5.06
N ILE A 51 -1.46 -6.50 4.26
CA ILE A 51 -1.46 -6.63 2.80
C ILE A 51 -0.12 -6.19 2.20
N THR A 52 0.46 -5.12 2.72
CA THR A 52 1.75 -4.62 2.24
C THR A 52 2.88 -5.57 2.59
N LEU A 53 2.90 -6.11 3.82
CA LEU A 53 3.90 -7.10 4.23
C LEU A 53 3.80 -8.39 3.38
N ASP A 54 2.58 -8.87 3.09
CA ASP A 54 2.36 -10.04 2.22
C ASP A 54 2.91 -9.78 0.80
N LYS A 55 2.72 -8.57 0.25
CA LYS A 55 3.29 -8.18 -1.06
C LYS A 55 4.83 -8.18 -1.02
N ILE A 56 5.43 -7.61 0.01
CA ILE A 56 6.89 -7.56 0.16
C ILE A 56 7.45 -8.99 0.32
N GLU A 57 6.84 -9.82 1.16
CA GLU A 57 7.24 -11.23 1.33
C GLU A 57 7.14 -12.01 0.02
N GLY A 58 6.07 -11.79 -0.75
CA GLY A 58 5.90 -12.36 -2.08
C GLY A 58 7.01 -11.97 -3.05
N ALA A 59 7.41 -10.68 -3.08
CA ALA A 59 8.50 -10.20 -3.91
C ALA A 59 9.85 -10.79 -3.51
N VAL A 60 10.12 -10.91 -2.21
CA VAL A 60 11.34 -11.57 -1.69
C VAL A 60 11.37 -13.03 -2.11
N ASN A 61 10.26 -13.77 -1.96
CA ASN A 61 10.17 -15.17 -2.37
C ASN A 61 10.39 -15.36 -3.88
N GLN A 62 9.79 -14.51 -4.72
CA GLN A 62 10.00 -14.56 -6.16
C GLN A 62 11.47 -14.32 -6.52
N THR A 63 12.13 -13.37 -5.85
CA THR A 63 13.55 -13.08 -6.07
C THR A 63 14.42 -14.27 -5.68
N LEU A 64 14.18 -14.87 -4.51
CA LEU A 64 14.89 -16.08 -4.07
C LEU A 64 14.72 -17.23 -5.07
N THR A 65 13.50 -17.50 -5.53
CA THR A 65 13.24 -18.55 -6.53
C THR A 65 13.98 -18.29 -7.84
N ARG A 66 14.01 -17.04 -8.30
CA ARG A 66 14.78 -16.67 -9.50
C ARG A 66 16.28 -16.88 -9.32
N LEU A 67 16.84 -16.50 -8.18
CA LEU A 67 18.25 -16.72 -7.87
C LEU A 67 18.61 -18.21 -7.81
N GLU A 68 17.72 -19.05 -7.27
CA GLU A 68 17.91 -20.50 -7.24
C GLU A 68 17.87 -21.15 -8.63
N MET A 69 16.95 -20.70 -9.50
CA MET A 69 16.82 -21.24 -10.87
C MET A 69 17.95 -20.80 -11.80
N HIS A 70 18.61 -19.69 -11.52
CA HIS A 70 19.62 -19.09 -12.40
C HIS A 70 21.05 -19.27 -11.89
N SER A 71 21.28 -20.10 -10.86
CA SER A 71 22.62 -20.41 -10.38
C SER A 71 23.54 -20.98 -11.48
N ASP A 72 22.96 -21.58 -12.55
CA ASP A 72 23.69 -22.23 -13.64
C ASP A 72 23.71 -21.42 -14.96
N ALA A 73 22.94 -20.34 -15.06
CA ALA A 73 22.87 -19.50 -16.26
C ALA A 73 22.96 -18.03 -15.89
N LEU A 74 24.09 -17.39 -16.18
CA LEU A 74 24.32 -15.95 -16.03
C LEU A 74 23.31 -15.18 -16.93
N SER A 75 22.19 -14.78 -16.35
CA SER A 75 21.19 -13.98 -17.04
C SER A 75 20.82 -12.74 -16.20
N GLU A 76 20.40 -11.68 -16.89
CA GLU A 76 19.90 -10.44 -16.25
C GLU A 76 18.65 -10.74 -15.43
N ILE A 77 18.62 -10.32 -14.16
CA ILE A 77 17.39 -10.30 -13.37
C ILE A 77 16.78 -8.92 -13.49
N ASP A 78 15.57 -8.88 -14.01
CA ASP A 78 14.69 -7.73 -13.92
C ASP A 78 13.97 -7.79 -12.58
N LEU A 79 14.38 -6.94 -11.64
CA LEU A 79 13.70 -6.76 -10.36
C LEU A 79 12.53 -5.82 -10.61
N ASP A 80 11.40 -6.38 -11.02
CA ASP A 80 10.16 -5.63 -11.13
C ASP A 80 9.53 -5.46 -9.73
N LEU A 81 9.90 -4.38 -9.07
CA LEU A 81 9.23 -3.87 -7.86
C LEU A 81 8.07 -2.92 -8.24
N GLY A 82 7.75 -2.82 -9.55
CA GLY A 82 6.83 -1.83 -10.10
C GLY A 82 5.37 -1.99 -9.68
N ASP A 83 4.95 -3.17 -9.23
CA ASP A 83 3.59 -3.41 -8.72
C ASP A 83 3.43 -3.12 -7.21
N MET A 84 4.47 -2.65 -6.54
CA MET A 84 4.27 -2.02 -5.24
C MET A 84 3.72 -0.63 -5.46
N ASP A 85 2.39 -0.54 -5.45
CA ASP A 85 1.63 0.71 -5.45
C ASP A 85 1.95 1.44 -4.14
N PHE A 86 3.10 2.10 -4.14
CA PHE A 86 3.40 3.12 -3.14
C PHE A 86 2.55 4.31 -3.58
N ASP A 87 1.45 4.58 -2.86
CA ASP A 87 0.66 5.79 -3.05
C ASP A 87 1.60 7.00 -2.98
N VAL A 88 2.05 7.44 -4.14
CA VAL A 88 2.98 8.56 -4.33
C VAL A 88 2.23 9.89 -4.18
N ASP A 89 0.90 9.86 -4.16
CA ASP A 89 0.04 11.05 -4.08
C ASP A 89 0.20 11.87 -2.79
N ASP A 90 0.84 11.31 -1.75
CA ASP A 90 1.10 12.04 -0.48
C ASP A 90 2.51 12.68 -0.41
N ALA A 91 3.30 12.59 -1.46
CA ALA A 91 4.61 13.22 -1.46
C ALA A 91 4.50 14.66 -2.00
N GLU A 92 4.26 15.61 -1.12
CA GLU A 92 4.40 17.05 -1.38
C GLU A 92 5.83 17.47 -1.80
N ASP A 93 6.78 16.54 -1.85
CA ASP A 93 8.15 16.78 -2.26
C ASP A 93 8.37 16.35 -3.72
N ALA A 94 8.69 17.33 -4.58
CA ALA A 94 9.03 17.18 -5.99
C ALA A 94 10.20 16.22 -6.32
N ASN A 95 10.72 15.48 -5.34
CA ASN A 95 11.79 14.49 -5.45
C ASN A 95 11.31 13.04 -5.61
N VAL A 96 10.00 12.78 -5.59
CA VAL A 96 9.47 11.40 -5.65
C VAL A 96 9.65 10.79 -7.04
N GLU A 97 9.57 11.59 -8.11
CA GLU A 97 9.90 11.12 -9.47
C GLU A 97 11.38 10.68 -9.61
N ALA A 98 12.29 11.32 -8.87
CA ALA A 98 13.69 10.92 -8.82
C ALA A 98 13.92 9.64 -7.99
N LEU A 99 12.99 9.30 -7.11
CA LEU A 99 12.97 8.09 -6.30
C LEU A 99 12.15 6.95 -6.92
N SER A 100 11.50 7.17 -8.09
CA SER A 100 10.82 6.10 -8.81
C SER A 100 11.86 5.06 -9.24
N PHE A 101 12.00 4.09 -8.35
CA PHE A 101 12.86 2.94 -8.55
C PHE A 101 12.10 1.98 -9.46
N GLY A 102 12.70 1.57 -10.50
CA GLY A 102 12.18 0.45 -11.18
C GLY A 102 12.51 0.46 -12.65
N ALA A 103 12.55 -0.68 -13.22
CA ALA A 103 12.43 -1.01 -14.63
C ALA A 103 13.50 -0.47 -15.61
N LYS A 104 14.50 0.32 -15.17
CA LYS A 104 15.41 0.97 -16.12
C LYS A 104 16.89 0.62 -16.02
N ILE A 105 17.33 -0.01 -14.93
CA ILE A 105 18.73 -0.43 -14.80
C ILE A 105 18.76 -1.92 -14.46
N LYS A 106 19.15 -2.68 -15.45
CA LYS A 106 19.40 -4.11 -15.30
C LYS A 106 20.77 -4.30 -14.66
N VAL A 107 20.83 -5.05 -13.57
CA VAL A 107 22.06 -5.42 -12.89
C VAL A 107 22.48 -6.79 -13.42
N ASP A 108 23.72 -6.87 -13.90
CA ASP A 108 24.31 -8.12 -14.32
C ASP A 108 24.63 -8.97 -13.09
N LEU A 109 24.09 -10.18 -13.05
CA LEU A 109 24.31 -11.11 -11.92
C LEU A 109 25.79 -11.46 -11.71
N ALA A 110 26.62 -11.39 -12.76
CA ALA A 110 28.06 -11.57 -12.64
C ALA A 110 28.74 -10.48 -11.78
N ASP A 111 28.09 -9.34 -11.60
CA ASP A 111 28.57 -8.24 -10.80
C ASP A 111 28.08 -8.28 -9.33
N VAL A 112 27.19 -9.22 -8.98
CA VAL A 112 26.56 -9.36 -7.66
C VAL A 112 27.16 -10.53 -6.89
N ASP A 113 27.35 -10.36 -5.58
CA ASP A 113 27.61 -11.47 -4.65
C ASP A 113 26.29 -12.19 -4.34
N ILE A 114 25.95 -13.16 -5.18
CA ILE A 114 24.67 -13.89 -5.13
C ILE A 114 24.51 -14.62 -3.79
N GLU A 115 25.55 -15.24 -3.26
CA GLU A 115 25.47 -16.01 -2.00
C GLU A 115 25.14 -15.08 -0.81
N SER A 116 25.81 -13.95 -0.71
CA SER A 116 25.51 -12.97 0.32
C SER A 116 24.10 -12.42 0.17
N TRP A 117 23.68 -12.11 -1.07
CA TRP A 117 22.36 -11.59 -1.34
C TRP A 117 21.24 -12.59 -1.03
N GLN A 118 21.40 -13.85 -1.41
CA GLN A 118 20.46 -14.90 -1.04
C GLN A 118 20.33 -15.06 0.47
N ARG A 119 21.45 -15.07 1.20
CA ARG A 119 21.43 -15.17 2.66
C ARG A 119 20.69 -14.01 3.30
N ASP A 120 20.92 -12.78 2.82
CA ASP A 120 20.26 -11.59 3.36
C ASP A 120 18.75 -11.62 3.06
N LEU A 121 18.35 -11.99 1.84
CA LEU A 121 16.93 -12.17 1.48
C LEU A 121 16.25 -13.29 2.29
N TRP A 122 16.95 -14.38 2.61
CA TRP A 122 16.43 -15.41 3.49
C TRP A 122 16.15 -14.87 4.89
N HIS A 123 17.05 -14.09 5.43
CA HIS A 123 16.89 -13.44 6.73
C HIS A 123 15.71 -12.44 6.72
N ASP A 124 15.63 -11.61 5.71
CA ASP A 124 14.52 -10.67 5.52
C ASP A 124 13.17 -11.40 5.43
N ARG A 125 13.11 -12.50 4.70
CA ARG A 125 11.90 -13.32 4.59
C ARG A 125 11.46 -13.89 5.93
N GLU A 126 12.37 -14.44 6.73
CA GLU A 126 12.02 -14.95 8.05
C GLU A 126 11.49 -13.83 8.96
N THR A 127 12.13 -12.68 8.96
CA THR A 127 11.67 -11.50 9.71
C THR A 127 10.27 -11.05 9.27
N LEU A 128 10.01 -11.03 7.95
CA LEU A 128 8.68 -10.69 7.41
C LEU A 128 7.62 -11.70 7.84
N ARG A 129 7.94 -13.00 7.83
CA ARG A 129 7.03 -14.06 8.25
C ARG A 129 6.67 -13.97 9.73
N GLU A 130 7.67 -13.78 10.59
CA GLU A 130 7.43 -13.55 12.02
C GLU A 130 6.49 -12.37 12.25
N LEU A 131 6.73 -11.26 11.55
CA LEU A 131 5.88 -10.06 11.66
C LEU A 131 4.46 -10.31 11.12
N LEU A 132 4.32 -11.00 9.99
CA LEU A 132 3.03 -11.39 9.44
C LEU A 132 2.25 -12.30 10.39
N ASP A 133 2.92 -13.25 11.04
CA ASP A 133 2.28 -14.14 12.01
C ASP A 133 1.78 -13.37 13.23
N GLU A 134 2.51 -12.37 13.71
CA GLU A 134 2.01 -11.47 14.76
C GLU A 134 0.80 -10.65 14.28
N MET A 135 0.86 -10.11 13.07
CA MET A 135 -0.26 -9.34 12.51
C MET A 135 -1.52 -10.19 12.30
N ARG A 136 -1.38 -11.47 11.96
CA ARG A 136 -2.51 -12.39 11.78
C ARG A 136 -3.25 -12.71 13.07
N LYS A 137 -2.62 -12.54 14.23
CA LYS A 137 -3.27 -12.69 15.53
C LYS A 137 -4.26 -11.56 15.83
N ILE A 138 -4.10 -10.42 15.17
CA ILE A 138 -5.00 -9.28 15.32
C ILE A 138 -6.19 -9.48 14.37
N THR A 139 -7.23 -10.14 14.88
CA THR A 139 -8.50 -10.30 14.16
C THR A 139 -9.33 -9.02 14.24
N PRO A 140 -10.40 -8.87 13.42
CA PRO A 140 -11.28 -7.71 13.51
C PRO A 140 -11.85 -7.47 14.91
N GLU A 141 -12.08 -8.53 15.69
CA GLU A 141 -12.56 -8.44 17.07
C GLU A 141 -11.51 -7.85 18.03
N HIS A 142 -10.22 -8.07 17.72
CA HIS A 142 -9.09 -7.56 18.50
C HIS A 142 -8.53 -6.25 17.97
N ASP A 143 -8.99 -5.78 16.81
CA ASP A 143 -8.62 -4.48 16.25
C ASP A 143 -9.36 -3.36 17.00
N LEU A 144 -8.70 -2.82 18.03
CA LEU A 144 -9.29 -1.78 18.89
C LEU A 144 -9.67 -0.52 18.11
N LYS A 145 -8.94 -0.17 17.06
CA LYS A 145 -9.23 0.99 16.22
C LYS A 145 -10.51 0.78 15.42
N LEU A 146 -10.66 -0.41 14.83
CA LEU A 146 -11.89 -0.82 14.14
C LEU A 146 -13.09 -0.82 15.09
N GLN A 147 -12.94 -1.42 16.27
CA GLN A 147 -14.01 -1.51 17.26
C GLN A 147 -14.43 -0.13 17.78
N GLU A 148 -13.47 0.76 18.03
CA GLU A 148 -13.76 2.12 18.47
C GLU A 148 -14.45 2.93 17.37
N LEU A 149 -13.99 2.84 16.13
CA LEU A 149 -14.65 3.50 15.01
C LEU A 149 -16.11 3.02 14.83
N LYS A 150 -16.33 1.70 14.95
CA LYS A 150 -17.67 1.11 14.92
C LYS A 150 -18.56 1.65 16.03
N ARG A 151 -18.04 1.73 17.26
CA ARG A 151 -18.73 2.30 18.42
C ARG A 151 -19.11 3.76 18.17
N ILE A 152 -18.20 4.57 17.66
CA ILE A 152 -18.44 5.99 17.35
C ILE A 152 -19.56 6.14 16.32
N VAL A 153 -19.53 5.38 15.22
CA VAL A 153 -20.55 5.46 14.15
C VAL A 153 -21.90 5.03 14.69
N LEU A 154 -22.00 3.91 15.41
CA LEU A 154 -23.27 3.45 16.00
C LEU A 154 -23.82 4.42 17.04
N SER A 155 -22.96 5.01 17.87
CA SER A 155 -23.37 6.06 18.80
C SER A 155 -23.94 7.28 18.10
N LYS A 156 -23.30 7.74 17.01
CA LYS A 156 -23.80 8.84 16.18
C LYS A 156 -25.16 8.50 15.53
N VAL A 157 -25.38 7.27 15.15
CA VAL A 157 -26.65 6.80 14.56
C VAL A 157 -27.75 6.80 15.61
N ALA A 158 -27.45 6.34 16.83
CA ALA A 158 -28.40 6.31 17.94
C ALA A 158 -28.74 7.72 18.47
N GLN A 159 -27.75 8.61 18.51
CA GLN A 159 -27.87 9.98 19.00
C GLN A 159 -27.25 10.95 17.99
N PRO A 160 -27.94 11.24 16.87
CA PRO A 160 -27.38 12.11 15.85
C PRO A 160 -27.24 13.55 16.35
N ILE A 161 -26.06 14.16 16.06
CA ILE A 161 -25.76 15.58 16.41
C ILE A 161 -26.82 16.51 15.83
N ASN A 162 -27.23 16.27 14.57
CA ASN A 162 -28.31 16.99 13.92
C ASN A 162 -29.55 16.07 13.87
N PRO A 163 -30.72 16.49 14.33
CA PRO A 163 -31.92 15.67 14.36
C PRO A 163 -32.20 15.04 12.97
N GLY A 164 -32.39 13.72 12.97
CA GLY A 164 -32.68 12.94 11.76
C GLY A 164 -31.47 12.65 10.86
N ASN A 165 -30.30 13.22 11.10
CA ASN A 165 -29.10 12.98 10.29
C ASN A 165 -28.24 11.85 10.87
N LYS A 166 -28.49 10.63 10.42
CA LYS A 166 -27.73 9.42 10.77
C LYS A 166 -26.49 9.18 9.89
N LYS A 167 -26.22 10.03 8.91
CA LYS A 167 -25.15 9.83 7.93
C LYS A 167 -23.77 10.00 8.54
N ALA A 168 -22.84 9.14 8.14
CA ALA A 168 -21.43 9.24 8.46
C ALA A 168 -20.60 9.12 7.18
N LEU A 169 -19.53 9.89 7.09
CA LEU A 169 -18.56 9.84 6.01
C LEU A 169 -17.20 9.57 6.63
N ILE A 170 -16.52 8.55 6.13
CA ILE A 170 -15.20 8.14 6.61
C ILE A 170 -14.25 8.25 5.43
N PHE A 171 -13.16 8.98 5.62
CA PHE A 171 -12.07 9.10 4.67
C PHE A 171 -10.89 8.24 5.09
N SER A 172 -10.24 7.63 4.12
CA SER A 172 -8.97 6.93 4.30
C SER A 172 -8.04 7.27 3.13
N ALA A 173 -6.77 7.47 3.42
CA ALA A 173 -5.73 7.63 2.41
C ALA A 173 -5.50 6.32 1.62
N PHE A 174 -5.79 5.16 2.21
CA PHE A 174 -5.52 3.86 1.60
C PHE A 174 -6.82 3.12 1.23
N ALA A 175 -6.91 2.69 -0.04
CA ALA A 175 -8.02 1.90 -0.54
C ALA A 175 -8.18 0.57 0.22
N ASP A 176 -7.07 -0.05 0.65
CA ASP A 176 -7.06 -1.27 1.46
C ASP A 176 -7.79 -1.07 2.78
N THR A 177 -7.53 0.05 3.48
CA THR A 177 -8.25 0.41 4.71
C THR A 177 -9.73 0.66 4.44
N ALA A 178 -10.07 1.38 3.38
CA ALA A 178 -11.46 1.62 3.03
C ALA A 178 -12.22 0.31 2.73
N ASN A 179 -11.60 -0.61 1.99
CA ASN A 179 -12.16 -1.93 1.71
C ASN A 179 -12.33 -2.77 2.98
N TYR A 180 -11.36 -2.73 3.88
CA TYR A 180 -11.42 -3.40 5.18
C TYR A 180 -12.60 -2.87 6.01
N LEU A 181 -12.70 -1.55 6.17
CA LEU A 181 -13.81 -0.93 6.90
C LEU A 181 -15.17 -1.28 6.30
N TYR A 182 -15.30 -1.23 4.98
CA TYR A 182 -16.53 -1.59 4.31
C TYR A 182 -16.92 -3.05 4.57
N ARG A 183 -15.98 -3.98 4.45
CA ARG A 183 -16.20 -5.41 4.69
C ARG A 183 -16.67 -5.68 6.12
N GLU A 184 -16.09 -5.02 7.10
CA GLU A 184 -16.39 -5.26 8.53
C GLU A 184 -17.63 -4.50 9.01
N PHE A 185 -17.93 -3.35 8.41
CA PHE A 185 -19.02 -2.48 8.86
C PHE A 185 -20.34 -2.75 8.11
N ALA A 186 -20.33 -3.03 6.83
CA ALA A 186 -21.53 -3.16 6.03
C ALA A 186 -22.52 -4.19 6.63
N PRO A 187 -22.10 -5.42 7.01
CA PRO A 187 -23.01 -6.38 7.61
C PRO A 187 -23.56 -5.97 8.98
N ALA A 188 -22.78 -5.18 9.74
CA ALA A 188 -23.22 -4.68 11.03
C ALA A 188 -24.24 -3.56 10.88
N PHE A 189 -24.04 -2.68 9.91
CA PHE A 189 -24.91 -1.52 9.68
C PHE A 189 -26.24 -1.93 9.02
N GLU A 190 -26.25 -2.94 8.17
CA GLU A 190 -27.50 -3.52 7.62
C GLU A 190 -28.46 -3.99 8.72
N ARG A 191 -27.94 -4.58 9.81
CA ARG A 191 -28.76 -4.95 10.99
C ARG A 191 -29.43 -3.77 11.69
N HIS A 192 -28.93 -2.56 11.45
CA HIS A 192 -29.48 -1.29 11.94
C HIS A 192 -30.24 -0.51 10.85
N GLU A 193 -30.59 -1.19 9.75
CA GLU A 193 -31.30 -0.59 8.58
C GLU A 193 -30.52 0.58 7.96
N LEU A 194 -29.19 0.51 8.00
CA LEU A 194 -28.30 1.51 7.43
C LEU A 194 -27.66 0.97 6.15
N ALA A 195 -27.81 1.71 5.07
CA ALA A 195 -27.08 1.44 3.84
C ALA A 195 -25.62 1.93 3.95
N SER A 196 -24.71 1.17 3.37
CA SER A 196 -23.29 1.48 3.31
C SER A 196 -22.82 1.51 1.86
N ALA A 197 -21.85 2.36 1.56
CA ALA A 197 -21.18 2.39 0.27
C ALA A 197 -19.69 2.70 0.45
N ILE A 198 -18.90 2.18 -0.48
CA ILE A 198 -17.48 2.48 -0.61
C ILE A 198 -17.19 2.98 -2.01
N VAL A 199 -16.32 3.97 -2.09
CA VAL A 199 -15.74 4.50 -3.33
C VAL A 199 -14.23 4.61 -3.16
N THR A 200 -13.48 4.10 -4.12
CA THR A 200 -12.01 4.18 -4.16
C THR A 200 -11.56 4.79 -5.48
N GLY A 201 -10.41 5.49 -5.47
CA GLY A 201 -9.92 6.25 -6.63
C GLY A 201 -9.62 5.43 -7.89
N GLY A 202 -9.31 4.13 -7.75
CA GLY A 202 -9.01 3.24 -8.89
C GLY A 202 -10.23 2.63 -9.59
N SER A 203 -11.46 2.89 -9.12
CA SER A 203 -12.68 2.25 -9.63
C SER A 203 -13.78 3.28 -9.83
N HIS A 204 -14.34 3.35 -11.04
CA HIS A 204 -15.55 4.12 -11.32
C HIS A 204 -16.81 3.48 -10.69
N ALA A 205 -16.74 2.23 -10.29
CA ALA A 205 -17.85 1.49 -9.70
C ALA A 205 -17.82 1.61 -8.18
N ALA A 206 -18.88 2.13 -7.59
CA ALA A 206 -19.10 2.07 -6.15
C ALA A 206 -19.60 0.69 -5.74
N LYS A 207 -19.14 0.17 -4.58
CA LYS A 207 -19.79 -0.98 -3.94
C LYS A 207 -20.74 -0.46 -2.89
N THR A 208 -21.96 -1.00 -2.84
CA THR A 208 -22.98 -0.59 -1.87
C THR A 208 -23.86 -1.76 -1.45
N THR A 209 -24.38 -1.70 -0.24
CA THR A 209 -25.38 -2.67 0.27
C THR A 209 -26.77 -2.47 -0.35
N LEU A 210 -26.99 -1.40 -1.12
CA LEU A 210 -28.25 -1.15 -1.83
C LEU A 210 -28.44 -2.01 -3.08
N GLY A 211 -27.39 -2.72 -3.53
CA GLY A 211 -27.42 -3.58 -4.72
C GLY A 211 -26.33 -3.27 -5.73
N THR A 212 -26.43 -3.84 -6.92
CA THR A 212 -25.47 -3.67 -8.01
C THR A 212 -25.86 -2.54 -8.96
N GLY A 213 -24.88 -1.97 -9.67
CA GLY A 213 -25.12 -0.99 -10.74
C GLY A 213 -25.06 0.48 -10.31
N TYR A 214 -24.72 0.76 -9.06
CA TYR A 214 -24.53 2.14 -8.61
C TYR A 214 -23.13 2.64 -9.00
N ASP A 215 -23.09 3.79 -9.64
CA ASP A 215 -21.85 4.54 -9.86
C ASP A 215 -21.59 5.56 -8.71
N PHE A 216 -20.43 6.20 -8.75
CA PHE A 216 -20.03 7.20 -7.78
C PHE A 216 -21.04 8.35 -7.66
N GLN A 217 -21.57 8.85 -8.79
CA GLN A 217 -22.50 9.98 -8.81
C GLN A 217 -23.85 9.63 -8.19
N GLN A 218 -24.31 8.40 -8.45
CA GLN A 218 -25.55 7.88 -7.87
C GLN A 218 -25.42 7.72 -6.36
N VAL A 219 -24.30 7.17 -5.87
CA VAL A 219 -24.02 7.06 -4.43
C VAL A 219 -23.96 8.45 -3.77
N LEU A 220 -23.30 9.43 -4.38
CA LEU A 220 -23.27 10.80 -3.87
C LEU A 220 -24.67 11.41 -3.82
N THR A 221 -25.49 11.20 -4.85
CA THR A 221 -26.85 11.72 -4.90
C THR A 221 -27.72 11.15 -3.80
N LEU A 222 -27.61 9.84 -3.52
CA LEU A 222 -28.32 9.18 -2.42
C LEU A 222 -27.82 9.65 -1.05
N PHE A 223 -26.51 9.88 -0.93
CA PHE A 223 -25.93 10.36 0.31
C PHE A 223 -26.30 11.84 0.59
N SER A 224 -26.30 12.71 -0.42
CA SER A 224 -26.55 14.14 -0.29
C SER A 224 -27.50 14.69 -1.37
N PRO A 225 -28.79 14.33 -1.34
CA PRO A 225 -29.73 14.68 -2.40
C PRO A 225 -29.98 16.19 -2.55
N LYS A 226 -29.75 16.97 -1.49
CA LYS A 226 -29.98 18.43 -1.51
C LYS A 226 -28.84 19.25 -2.10
N SER A 227 -27.67 18.67 -2.29
CA SER A 227 -26.50 19.40 -2.83
C SER A 227 -26.47 19.46 -4.36
N LYS A 228 -27.46 18.84 -5.03
CA LYS A 228 -27.54 18.75 -6.50
C LYS A 228 -28.85 19.29 -7.10
N GLN A 229 -29.61 20.07 -6.33
CA GLN A 229 -30.75 20.84 -6.85
C GLN A 229 -30.32 22.22 -7.27
#